data_845ee0c3161b881d1448618214c77c7e
#
_entry.id   845ee0c3161b881d1448618214c77c7e
#
_cell.length_a   1.000
_cell.length_b   1.000
_cell.length_c   1.000
_cell.angle_alpha   90.00
_cell.angle_beta   90.00
_cell.angle_gamma   90.00
#
_symmetry.space_group_name_H-M   'P 1'
#
loop_
_entity.id
_entity.type
_entity.pdbx_description
1 polymer ?
#
loop_
_entity_poly.entity_id
_entity_poly.type
_entity_poly.pdbx_seq_one_letter_code
_entity_poly.pdbx_strand_id
1 'polypeptide(L)'
;MTMTVFIEGLSKSIQLNLSDDLSASEEELTSKYKDEIANFLNSWHSWNGIALKAAKEYVAKKNATLDTNAFDIELMAIYVLFEQNEPELYGLGYRVKHDEEHGCGIKIRKQDNEFKVAEVGAYDVAFC
;
A
#
# COMPACT_ATOMS: atom_id res chain seq x y z
N MET A 1 10.42 9.51 6.78
CA MET A 1 10.72 10.16 5.49
C MET A 1 9.55 9.97 4.53
N THR A 2 9.12 11.03 3.90
CA THR A 2 8.01 11.02 2.94
C THR A 2 8.48 11.59 1.62
N MET A 3 8.13 10.96 0.51
CA MET A 3 8.43 11.45 -0.83
C MET A 3 7.25 11.19 -1.76
N THR A 4 7.16 11.96 -2.82
CA THR A 4 6.13 11.76 -3.84
C THR A 4 6.73 10.94 -4.98
N VAL A 5 6.05 9.87 -5.37
CA VAL A 5 6.46 9.03 -6.48
C VAL A 5 5.34 9.00 -7.51
N PHE A 6 5.72 8.96 -8.77
CA PHE A 6 4.77 8.83 -9.87
C PHE A 6 4.77 7.39 -10.38
N ILE A 7 3.61 6.77 -10.38
CA ILE A 7 3.44 5.43 -10.93
C ILE A 7 2.84 5.56 -12.33
N GLU A 8 3.66 5.36 -13.33
CA GLU A 8 3.30 5.59 -14.72
C GLU A 8 2.06 4.82 -15.15
N GLY A 9 1.95 3.56 -14.75
CA GLY A 9 0.80 2.75 -15.09
C GLY A 9 -0.51 3.21 -14.47
N LEU A 10 -0.45 3.91 -13.34
CA LEU A 10 -1.61 4.50 -12.70
C LEU A 10 -1.85 5.94 -13.14
N SER A 11 -0.89 6.53 -13.87
CA SER A 11 -0.91 7.94 -14.29
C SER A 11 -1.16 8.89 -13.12
N LYS A 12 -0.54 8.60 -11.97
CA LYS A 12 -0.83 9.28 -10.73
C LYS A 12 0.41 9.38 -9.84
N SER A 13 0.53 10.50 -9.15
CA SER A 13 1.52 10.69 -8.10
C SER A 13 0.96 10.19 -6.77
N ILE A 14 1.77 9.44 -6.04
CA ILE A 14 1.38 8.83 -4.78
C ILE A 14 2.43 9.17 -3.72
N GLN A 15 2.00 9.37 -2.50
CA GLN A 15 2.89 9.61 -1.38
C GLN A 15 3.53 8.28 -0.94
N LEU A 16 4.86 8.24 -0.91
CA LEU A 16 5.60 7.10 -0.40
C LEU A 16 6.16 7.46 0.98
N ASN A 17 5.81 6.68 1.99
CA ASN A 17 6.24 6.89 3.36
C ASN A 17 7.16 5.76 3.80
N LEU A 18 8.38 6.09 4.19
CA LEU A 18 9.29 5.13 4.81
C LEU A 18 8.98 5.07 6.30
N SER A 19 9.17 3.89 6.89
CA SER A 19 8.90 3.67 8.30
C SER A 19 9.70 4.64 9.18
N ASP A 20 9.04 5.24 10.16
CA ASP A 20 9.69 6.13 11.14
C ASP A 20 10.63 5.38 12.07
N ASP A 21 10.44 4.07 12.20
CA ASP A 21 11.32 3.20 12.99
C ASP A 21 12.64 2.91 12.30
N LEU A 22 12.74 3.29 11.02
CA LEU A 22 14.05 3.32 10.39
C LEU A 22 14.89 4.36 11.10
N SER A 23 15.92 3.92 11.78
CA SER A 23 17.00 4.79 12.20
C SER A 23 17.73 5.36 10.98
N ALA A 24 17.02 5.41 9.89
CA ALA A 24 17.45 5.79 8.57
C ALA A 24 17.85 7.25 8.45
N SER A 25 17.52 8.05 9.44
CA SER A 25 18.07 9.39 9.54
C SER A 25 19.58 9.35 9.85
N GLU A 26 20.08 8.23 10.33
CA GLU A 26 21.47 8.04 10.74
C GLU A 26 22.21 7.00 9.91
N GLU A 27 21.49 6.13 9.22
CA GLU A 27 22.08 5.09 8.38
C GLU A 27 21.75 5.33 6.91
N GLU A 28 22.75 5.20 6.04
CA GLU A 28 22.51 5.24 4.61
C GLU A 28 21.65 4.04 4.19
N LEU A 29 20.65 4.32 3.39
CA LEU A 29 19.85 3.26 2.79
C LEU A 29 20.71 2.49 1.79
N THR A 30 20.76 1.17 1.92
CA THR A 30 21.53 0.34 1.01
C THR A 30 20.89 0.34 -0.39
N SER A 31 21.70 0.09 -1.41
CA SER A 31 21.21 -0.06 -2.78
C SER A 31 20.18 -1.18 -2.88
N LYS A 32 20.40 -2.28 -2.15
CA LYS A 32 19.46 -3.40 -2.09
C LYS A 32 18.07 -2.95 -1.61
N TYR A 33 18.03 -2.20 -0.52
CA TYR A 33 16.77 -1.72 0.06
C TYR A 33 16.04 -0.79 -0.91
N LYS A 34 16.77 0.13 -1.54
CA LYS A 34 16.21 1.04 -2.53
C LYS A 34 15.69 0.28 -3.76
N ASP A 35 16.42 -0.75 -4.20
CA ASP A 35 16.03 -1.57 -5.35
C ASP A 35 14.79 -2.40 -5.04
N GLU A 36 14.65 -2.92 -3.82
CA GLU A 36 13.46 -3.65 -3.41
C GLU A 36 12.21 -2.77 -3.49
N ILE A 37 12.31 -1.54 -2.98
CA ILE A 37 11.21 -0.58 -3.03
C ILE A 37 10.90 -0.18 -4.47
N ALA A 38 11.93 0.08 -5.28
CA ALA A 38 11.75 0.44 -6.68
C ALA A 38 11.10 -0.71 -7.47
N ASN A 39 11.50 -1.95 -7.20
CA ASN A 39 10.88 -3.11 -7.83
C ASN A 39 9.40 -3.23 -7.46
N PHE A 40 9.05 -2.97 -6.21
CA PHE A 40 7.66 -2.98 -5.80
C PHE A 40 6.86 -1.94 -6.58
N LEU A 41 7.36 -0.72 -6.67
CA LEU A 41 6.69 0.35 -7.41
C LEU A 41 6.55 0.02 -8.90
N ASN A 42 7.60 -0.55 -9.50
CA ASN A 42 7.60 -0.93 -10.92
C ASN A 42 6.75 -2.16 -11.21
N SER A 43 6.41 -2.93 -10.18
CA SER A 43 5.57 -4.13 -10.29
C SER A 43 4.11 -3.85 -9.93
N TRP A 44 3.68 -2.59 -9.99
CA TRP A 44 2.33 -2.18 -9.59
C TRP A 44 1.23 -3.06 -10.20
N HIS A 45 1.40 -3.47 -11.45
CA HIS A 45 0.43 -4.32 -12.15
C HIS A 45 0.31 -5.73 -11.55
N SER A 46 1.32 -6.16 -10.79
CA SER A 46 1.28 -7.48 -10.15
C SER A 46 0.52 -7.46 -8.82
N TRP A 47 0.56 -6.33 -8.10
CA TRP A 47 -0.09 -6.24 -6.78
C TRP A 47 -1.35 -5.38 -6.79
N ASN A 48 -1.49 -4.44 -7.73
CA ASN A 48 -2.61 -3.51 -7.73
C ASN A 48 -3.97 -4.23 -7.86
N GLY A 49 -4.06 -5.22 -8.72
CA GLY A 49 -5.30 -5.97 -8.95
C GLY A 49 -5.76 -6.72 -7.70
N ILE A 50 -4.85 -7.46 -7.06
CA ILE A 50 -5.20 -8.22 -5.85
C ILE A 50 -5.52 -7.29 -4.67
N ALA A 51 -4.79 -6.19 -4.56
CA ALA A 51 -5.01 -5.19 -3.51
C ALA A 51 -6.38 -4.51 -3.69
N LEU A 52 -6.68 -4.07 -4.90
CA LEU A 52 -7.94 -3.41 -5.19
C LEU A 52 -9.13 -4.34 -4.98
N LYS A 53 -9.00 -5.60 -5.37
CA LYS A 53 -10.02 -6.61 -5.13
C LYS A 53 -10.28 -6.79 -3.63
N ALA A 54 -9.23 -6.91 -2.84
CA ALA A 54 -9.34 -7.03 -1.39
C ALA A 54 -9.99 -5.79 -0.77
N ALA A 55 -9.64 -4.60 -1.25
CA ALA A 55 -10.23 -3.35 -0.78
C ALA A 55 -11.73 -3.30 -1.08
N LYS A 56 -12.13 -3.66 -2.29
CA LYS A 56 -13.54 -3.70 -2.68
C LYS A 56 -14.33 -4.69 -1.84
N GLU A 57 -13.78 -5.86 -1.59
CA GLU A 57 -14.44 -6.88 -0.75
C GLU A 57 -14.62 -6.39 0.69
N TYR A 58 -13.61 -5.75 1.24
CA TYR A 58 -13.69 -5.20 2.60
C TYR A 58 -14.76 -4.10 2.69
N VAL A 59 -14.77 -3.17 1.74
CA VAL A 59 -15.74 -2.06 1.73
C VAL A 59 -17.15 -2.59 1.53
N ALA A 60 -17.33 -3.59 0.67
CA ALA A 60 -18.63 -4.21 0.44
C ALA A 60 -19.18 -4.91 1.69
N LYS A 61 -18.31 -5.59 2.45
CA LYS A 61 -18.72 -6.23 3.72
C LYS A 61 -19.15 -5.20 4.76
N LYS A 62 -18.40 -4.09 4.84
CA LYS A 62 -18.68 -3.05 5.82
C LYS A 62 -19.95 -2.27 5.48
N ASN A 63 -20.26 -2.15 4.19
CA ASN A 63 -21.39 -1.38 3.68
C ASN A 63 -22.30 -2.29 2.84
N ALA A 64 -22.81 -3.36 3.46
CA ALA A 64 -23.55 -4.41 2.76
C ALA A 64 -24.82 -3.95 2.05
N THR A 65 -25.33 -2.76 2.38
CA THR A 65 -26.52 -2.19 1.73
C THR A 65 -26.18 -1.36 0.51
N LEU A 66 -24.90 -1.10 0.24
CA LEU A 66 -24.48 -0.30 -0.89
C LEU A 66 -23.98 -1.20 -2.04
N ASP A 67 -24.24 -0.74 -3.27
CA ASP A 67 -23.71 -1.41 -4.45
C ASP A 67 -22.18 -1.23 -4.50
N THR A 68 -21.45 -2.33 -4.69
CA THR A 68 -19.99 -2.30 -4.77
C THR A 68 -19.47 -1.48 -5.97
N ASN A 69 -20.28 -1.33 -7.00
CA ASN A 69 -19.93 -0.50 -8.16
C ASN A 69 -20.02 0.99 -7.87
N ALA A 70 -20.65 1.37 -6.75
CA ALA A 70 -20.76 2.77 -6.34
C ALA A 70 -19.55 3.25 -5.54
N PHE A 71 -18.61 2.36 -5.20
CA PHE A 71 -17.43 2.74 -4.43
C PHE A 71 -16.33 3.25 -5.33
N ASP A 72 -15.92 4.48 -5.06
CA ASP A 72 -14.75 5.08 -5.68
C ASP A 72 -13.60 4.89 -4.70
N ILE A 73 -12.68 3.99 -5.06
CA ILE A 73 -11.55 3.62 -4.20
C ILE A 73 -10.28 4.07 -4.88
N GLU A 74 -9.51 4.92 -4.20
CA GLU A 74 -8.34 5.56 -4.76
C GLU A 74 -7.12 5.34 -3.88
N LEU A 75 -6.05 4.83 -4.48
CA LEU A 75 -4.77 4.67 -3.78
C LEU A 75 -4.17 6.05 -3.51
N MET A 76 -3.93 6.36 -2.24
CA MET A 76 -3.42 7.66 -1.81
C MET A 76 -1.96 7.60 -1.39
N ALA A 77 -1.55 6.52 -0.74
CA ALA A 77 -0.21 6.41 -0.19
C ALA A 77 0.27 4.96 -0.13
N ILE A 78 1.58 4.80 -0.19
CA ILE A 78 2.26 3.53 0.01
C ILE A 78 3.17 3.71 1.21
N TYR A 79 3.12 2.76 2.14
CA TYR A 79 3.95 2.76 3.34
C TYR A 79 4.92 1.59 3.27
N VAL A 80 6.20 1.86 3.50
CA VAL A 80 7.22 0.81 3.59
C VAL A 80 7.28 0.37 5.05
N LEU A 81 6.86 -0.87 5.31
CA LEU A 81 6.69 -1.38 6.66
C LEU A 81 7.78 -2.38 7.08
N PHE A 82 8.88 -2.41 6.38
CA PHE A 82 10.00 -3.29 6.70
C PHE A 82 11.31 -2.50 6.75
N GLU A 83 12.23 -2.97 7.57
CA GLU A 83 13.56 -2.40 7.63
C GLU A 83 14.52 -3.16 6.73
N GLN A 84 15.75 -2.64 6.59
CA GLN A 84 16.76 -3.30 5.78
C GLN A 84 17.03 -4.71 6.32
N ASN A 85 17.12 -5.66 5.39
CA ASN A 85 17.32 -7.09 5.69
C ASN A 85 16.12 -7.80 6.33
N GLU A 86 14.97 -7.17 6.31
CA GLU A 86 13.72 -7.81 6.72
C GLU A 86 12.91 -8.24 5.50
N PRO A 87 11.96 -9.19 5.67
CA PRO A 87 11.03 -9.53 4.58
C PRO A 87 10.22 -8.31 4.14
N GLU A 88 10.04 -8.16 2.84
CA GLU A 88 9.30 -7.03 2.28
C GLU A 88 7.84 -7.02 2.72
N LEU A 89 7.40 -5.88 3.24
CA LEU A 89 6.02 -5.65 3.66
C LEU A 89 5.66 -4.20 3.32
N TYR A 90 4.55 -4.04 2.62
CA TYR A 90 4.09 -2.72 2.19
C TYR A 90 2.66 -2.49 2.66
N GLY A 91 2.37 -1.25 3.04
CA GLY A 91 1.01 -0.82 3.35
C GLY A 91 0.47 0.04 2.23
N LEU A 92 -0.78 -0.20 1.84
CA LEU A 92 -1.47 0.57 0.81
C LEU A 92 -2.65 1.29 1.45
N GLY A 93 -2.64 2.62 1.42
CA GLY A 93 -3.71 3.43 1.97
C GLY A 93 -4.64 3.91 0.87
N TYR A 94 -5.91 3.52 0.94
CA TYR A 94 -6.94 3.88 -0.03
C TYR A 94 -7.94 4.83 0.58
N ARG A 95 -8.34 5.83 -0.20
CA ARG A 95 -9.49 6.67 0.11
C ARG A 95 -10.73 6.01 -0.47
N VAL A 96 -11.79 5.95 0.34
CA VAL A 96 -13.08 5.43 -0.09
C VAL A 96 -14.06 6.60 -0.10
N LYS A 97 -14.65 6.91 -1.24
CA LYS A 97 -15.46 8.11 -1.45
C LYS A 97 -16.61 8.29 -0.46
N HIS A 98 -17.26 7.21 -0.08
CA HIS A 98 -18.40 7.25 0.84
C HIS A 98 -18.02 6.89 2.29
N ASP A 99 -16.74 6.74 2.58
CA ASP A 99 -16.24 6.41 3.91
C ASP A 99 -14.87 7.05 4.11
N GLU A 100 -14.82 8.37 3.94
CA GLU A 100 -13.57 9.13 4.01
C GLU A 100 -12.93 9.12 5.39
N GLU A 101 -13.73 8.93 6.44
CA GLU A 101 -13.23 8.86 7.81
C GLU A 101 -12.38 7.61 8.07
N HIS A 102 -12.79 6.48 7.51
CA HIS A 102 -12.15 5.20 7.81
C HIS A 102 -11.24 4.72 6.68
N GLY A 103 -11.62 4.96 5.44
CA GLY A 103 -10.86 4.52 4.27
C GLY A 103 -10.66 3.01 4.26
N CYS A 104 -9.58 2.58 3.60
CA CYS A 104 -9.20 1.17 3.55
C CYS A 104 -7.69 1.07 3.57
N GLY A 105 -7.15 0.17 4.40
CA GLY A 105 -5.73 -0.13 4.47
C GLY A 105 -5.47 -1.58 4.15
N ILE A 106 -4.43 -1.83 3.36
CA ILE A 106 -4.06 -3.19 2.96
C ILE A 106 -2.56 -3.38 3.16
N LYS A 107 -2.18 -4.49 3.77
CA LYS A 107 -0.77 -4.90 3.83
C LYS A 107 -0.51 -5.93 2.76
N ILE A 108 0.53 -5.71 1.98
CA ILE A 108 1.00 -6.63 0.93
C ILE A 108 2.36 -7.15 1.34
N ARG A 109 2.50 -8.47 1.36
CA ARG A 109 3.77 -9.15 1.63
C ARG A 109 4.32 -9.74 0.34
N LYS A 110 5.59 -9.54 0.10
CA LYS A 110 6.27 -10.25 -1.00
C LYS A 110 6.89 -11.54 -0.43
N GLN A 111 6.53 -12.67 -1.02
CA GLN A 111 7.01 -13.98 -0.61
C GLN A 111 7.20 -14.85 -1.85
N ASP A 112 8.40 -15.42 -2.02
CA ASP A 112 8.72 -16.31 -3.15
C ASP A 112 8.42 -15.67 -4.52
N ASN A 113 8.76 -14.38 -4.67
CA ASN A 113 8.51 -13.57 -5.87
C ASN A 113 7.03 -13.34 -6.17
N GLU A 114 6.15 -13.59 -5.21
CA GLU A 114 4.72 -13.33 -5.32
C GLU A 114 4.28 -12.28 -4.31
N PHE A 115 3.24 -11.53 -4.66
CA PHE A 115 2.64 -10.57 -3.74
C PHE A 115 1.36 -11.15 -3.18
N LYS A 116 1.23 -11.10 -1.85
CA LYS A 116 0.05 -11.64 -1.15
C LYS A 116 -0.50 -10.60 -0.18
N VAL A 117 -1.82 -10.53 -0.09
CA VAL A 117 -2.48 -9.69 0.91
C VAL A 117 -2.28 -10.31 2.28
N ALA A 118 -1.65 -9.57 3.18
CA ALA A 118 -1.38 -10.03 4.54
C ALA A 118 -2.45 -9.58 5.53
N GLU A 119 -3.00 -8.38 5.33
CA GLU A 119 -4.02 -7.82 6.22
C GLU A 119 -4.86 -6.80 5.49
N VAL A 120 -6.15 -6.71 5.83
CA VAL A 120 -7.09 -5.73 5.27
C VAL A 120 -7.90 -5.14 6.42
N GLY A 121 -8.13 -3.85 6.40
CA GLY A 121 -8.93 -3.18 7.42
C GLY A 121 -9.16 -1.72 7.09
N ALA A 122 -9.38 -0.90 8.11
CA ALA A 122 -9.48 0.54 7.95
C ALA A 122 -8.11 1.11 7.53
N TYR A 123 -8.08 2.37 7.16
CA TYR A 123 -6.87 3.01 6.61
C TYR A 123 -5.63 2.82 7.48
N ASP A 124 -5.79 2.83 8.80
CA ASP A 124 -4.67 2.69 9.74
C ASP A 124 -3.92 1.36 9.61
N VAL A 125 -4.54 0.33 9.04
CA VAL A 125 -3.86 -0.94 8.75
C VAL A 125 -2.65 -0.72 7.83
N ALA A 126 -2.70 0.28 6.96
CA ALA A 126 -1.63 0.56 6.01
C ALA A 126 -0.34 1.02 6.68
N PHE A 127 -0.40 1.58 7.88
CA PHE A 127 0.79 2.13 8.55
C PHE A 127 0.97 1.65 10.00
N CYS A 128 0.11 0.81 10.50
CA CYS A 128 0.22 0.25 11.86
C CYS A 128 0.69 -1.22 11.81
#